data_ba8518588725acce644187401c81f5c9
#
_entry.id   ba8518588725acce644187401c81f5c9
#
_cell.length_a   1.000
_cell.length_b   1.000
_cell.length_c   1.000
_cell.angle_alpha   90.00
_cell.angle_beta   90.00
_cell.angle_gamma   90.00
#
_symmetry.space_group_name_H-M   'P 1'
#
loop_
_entity.id
_entity.type
_entity.pdbx_description
1 polymer ?
#
loop_
_entity_poly.entity_id
_entity_poly.type
_entity_poly.pdbx_seq_one_letter_code
_entity_poly.pdbx_strand_id
1 'polypeptide(L)' 'MKKFNNRRNLVGTLIKNAREKKKFTKVDLCRELELLGIEMSRNEIYRIERNQMIVKDFELVAFCIVLDINFNDLKNLFEL' A
#
# COMPACT_ATOMS: atom_id res chain seq x y z
N MET A 1 -19.59 -8.57 1.38
CA MET A 1 -19.18 -7.99 2.65
C MET A 1 -19.19 -6.48 2.55
N LYS A 2 -19.91 -5.84 3.45
CA LYS A 2 -20.18 -4.42 3.33
C LYS A 2 -18.95 -3.54 3.52
N LYS A 3 -18.03 -3.92 4.43
CA LYS A 3 -16.87 -3.09 4.68
C LYS A 3 -15.84 -3.10 3.55
N PHE A 4 -16.00 -3.98 2.58
CA PHE A 4 -15.13 -4.02 1.40
C PHE A 4 -15.82 -3.49 0.15
N ASN A 5 -16.97 -2.92 0.34
CA ASN A 5 -17.85 -2.48 -0.74
C ASN A 5 -17.11 -1.57 -1.72
N ASN A 6 -17.05 -1.96 -3.00
CA ASN A 6 -16.43 -1.21 -4.08
C ASN A 6 -14.93 -0.91 -3.92
N ARG A 7 -14.31 -1.43 -2.87
CA ARG A 7 -12.87 -1.25 -2.70
C ARG A 7 -12.12 -2.41 -3.33
N ARG A 8 -11.09 -2.09 -4.08
CA ARG A 8 -10.24 -3.08 -4.74
C ARG A 8 -9.13 -3.59 -3.84
N ASN A 9 -8.84 -2.87 -2.75
CA ASN A 9 -7.90 -3.31 -1.74
C ASN A 9 -8.31 -2.72 -0.39
N LEU A 10 -7.74 -3.25 0.69
CA LEU A 10 -8.01 -2.78 2.04
C LEU A 10 -6.88 -1.92 2.58
N VAL A 11 -5.74 -1.90 1.89
CA VAL A 11 -4.50 -1.40 2.47
C VAL A 11 -4.14 0.02 2.02
N GLY A 12 -4.95 0.61 1.14
CA GLY A 12 -4.60 1.90 0.54
C GLY A 12 -4.32 3.00 1.54
N THR A 13 -5.22 3.18 2.50
CA THR A 13 -5.05 4.23 3.51
C THR A 13 -3.85 3.95 4.41
N LEU A 14 -3.66 2.68 4.78
CA LEU A 14 -2.51 2.28 5.58
C LEU A 14 -1.20 2.59 4.84
N ILE A 15 -1.14 2.25 3.56
CA ILE A 15 0.03 2.53 2.72
C ILE A 15 0.29 4.03 2.66
N LYS A 16 -0.76 4.81 2.40
CA LYS A 16 -0.62 6.27 2.32
C LYS A 16 -0.09 6.85 3.62
N ASN A 17 -0.68 6.46 4.75
CA ASN A 17 -0.27 6.96 6.05
C ASN A 17 1.17 6.57 6.38
N ALA A 18 1.56 5.33 6.08
CA ALA A 18 2.92 4.86 6.32
C ALA A 18 3.92 5.61 5.43
N ARG A 19 3.54 5.86 4.17
CA ARG A 19 4.39 6.63 3.25
C ARG A 19 4.61 8.05 3.77
N GLU A 20 3.52 8.70 4.18
CA GLU A 20 3.59 10.07 4.69
C GLU A 20 4.38 10.15 5.98
N LYS A 21 4.27 9.14 6.83
CA LYS A 21 5.02 9.08 8.07
C LYS A 21 6.53 9.04 7.81
N LYS A 22 6.93 8.36 6.73
CA LYS A 22 8.33 8.34 6.30
C LYS A 22 8.73 9.56 5.49
N LYS A 23 7.78 10.43 5.20
CA LYS A 23 8.00 11.64 4.41
C LYS A 23 8.44 11.32 2.98
N PHE A 24 7.98 10.18 2.46
CA PHE A 24 8.22 9.79 1.08
C PHE A 24 7.18 10.43 0.18
N THR A 25 7.62 10.95 -0.96
CA THR A 25 6.70 11.26 -2.06
C THR A 25 6.30 9.95 -2.74
N LYS A 26 5.30 10.00 -3.62
CA LYS A 26 4.94 8.81 -4.39
C LYS A 26 6.11 8.36 -5.28
N VAL A 27 6.88 9.32 -5.80
CA VAL A 27 8.07 9.01 -6.61
C VAL A 27 9.12 8.31 -5.76
N ASP A 28 9.33 8.76 -4.54
CA ASP A 28 10.26 8.10 -3.62
C ASP A 28 9.85 6.64 -3.39
N LEU A 29 8.56 6.41 -3.19
CA LEU A 29 8.05 5.06 -2.97
C LEU A 29 8.26 4.19 -4.20
N CYS A 30 8.01 4.73 -5.40
CA CYS A 30 8.25 4.01 -6.65
C CYS A 30 9.71 3.56 -6.73
N ARG A 31 10.62 4.43 -6.36
CA ARG A 31 12.06 4.14 -6.42
C ARG A 31 12.44 3.03 -5.45
N GLU A 32 11.90 3.10 -4.23
CA GLU A 32 12.17 2.06 -3.23
C GLU A 32 11.62 0.71 -3.65
N LEU A 33 10.42 0.70 -4.23
CA LEU A 33 9.82 -0.54 -4.73
C LEU A 33 10.65 -1.13 -5.88
N GLU A 34 11.19 -0.28 -6.74
CA GLU A 34 12.00 -0.73 -7.87
C GLU A 34 13.25 -1.47 -7.39
N LEU A 35 13.82 -1.05 -6.25
CA LEU A 35 14.96 -1.75 -5.67
C LEU A 35 14.61 -3.18 -5.27
N LEU A 36 13.34 -3.47 -5.04
CA LEU A 36 12.86 -4.83 -4.74
C LEU A 36 12.34 -5.54 -5.98
N GLY A 37 12.52 -4.95 -7.16
CA GLY A 37 12.09 -5.57 -8.40
C GLY A 37 10.62 -5.31 -8.75
N ILE A 38 9.97 -4.38 -8.07
CA ILE A 38 8.57 -4.04 -8.31
C ILE A 38 8.51 -2.76 -9.14
N GLU A 39 8.05 -2.86 -10.38
CA GLU A 39 7.84 -1.69 -11.21
C GLU A 39 6.42 -1.17 -10.98
N MET A 40 6.33 0.05 -10.50
CA MET A 40 5.04 0.66 -10.23
C MET A 40 5.15 2.16 -10.51
N SER A 41 4.17 2.69 -11.22
CA SER A 41 4.13 4.10 -11.54
C SER A 41 3.52 4.91 -10.41
N ARG A 42 3.80 6.22 -10.40
CA ARG A 42 3.21 7.13 -9.43
C ARG A 42 1.67 7.08 -9.51
N ASN A 43 1.11 6.96 -10.71
CA ASN A 43 -0.33 6.90 -10.88
C ASN A 43 -0.92 5.62 -10.28
N GLU A 44 -0.20 4.51 -10.41
CA GLU A 44 -0.64 3.26 -9.79
C GLU A 44 -0.65 3.37 -8.26
N ILE A 45 0.37 3.99 -7.70
CA ILE A 45 0.41 4.22 -6.25
C ILE A 45 -0.77 5.11 -5.81
N TYR A 46 -1.04 6.16 -6.58
CA TYR A 46 -2.18 7.03 -6.31
C TYR A 46 -3.48 6.22 -6.26
N ARG A 47 -3.69 5.34 -7.24
CA ARG A 47 -4.91 4.53 -7.31
C ARG A 47 -4.97 3.51 -6.17
N ILE A 48 -3.84 2.92 -5.81
CA ILE A 48 -3.78 1.98 -4.68
C ILE A 48 -4.17 2.69 -3.38
N GLU A 49 -3.63 3.88 -3.16
CA GLU A 49 -3.90 4.64 -1.94
C GLU A 49 -5.37 5.07 -1.85
N ARG A 50 -6.07 5.11 -2.96
CA ARG A 50 -7.49 5.42 -3.00
C ARG A 50 -8.37 4.17 -3.05
N ASN A 51 -7.80 3.01 -2.87
CA ASN A 51 -8.49 1.72 -2.90
C ASN A 51 -9.12 1.41 -4.27
N GLN A 52 -8.53 1.93 -5.34
CA GLN A 52 -9.07 1.81 -6.69
C GLN A 52 -8.34 0.77 -7.53
N MET A 53 -7.37 0.08 -6.97
CA MET A 53 -6.55 -0.87 -7.70
C MET A 53 -6.24 -2.06 -6.80
N ILE A 54 -6.24 -3.25 -7.39
CA ILE A 54 -5.89 -4.47 -6.65
C ILE A 54 -4.41 -4.43 -6.30
N VAL A 55 -4.07 -4.87 -5.10
CA VAL A 55 -2.68 -5.03 -4.66
C VAL A 55 -2.39 -6.53 -4.65
N LYS A 56 -1.42 -6.95 -5.44
CA LYS A 56 -1.01 -8.34 -5.49
C LYS A 56 -0.20 -8.67 -4.23
N ASP A 57 -0.16 -9.97 -3.89
CA ASP A 57 0.47 -10.39 -2.63
C ASP A 57 1.94 -9.96 -2.55
N PHE A 58 2.70 -10.12 -3.64
CA PHE A 58 4.11 -9.73 -3.63
C PHE A 58 4.28 -8.22 -3.55
N GLU A 59 3.32 -7.46 -4.09
CA GLU A 59 3.32 -6.00 -3.96
C GLU A 59 3.07 -5.61 -2.52
N LEU A 60 2.14 -6.27 -1.85
CA LEU A 60 1.83 -5.99 -0.46
C LEU A 60 3.05 -6.24 0.42
N VAL A 61 3.73 -7.36 0.20
CA VAL A 61 4.95 -7.69 0.95
C VAL A 61 6.00 -6.60 0.74
N ALA A 62 6.17 -6.14 -0.51
CA ALA A 62 7.13 -5.08 -0.81
C ALA A 62 6.78 -3.77 -0.09
N PHE A 63 5.49 -3.39 -0.09
CA PHE A 63 5.06 -2.21 0.64
C PHE A 63 5.38 -2.34 2.14
N CYS A 64 5.14 -3.50 2.71
CA CYS A 64 5.41 -3.73 4.13
C CYS A 64 6.90 -3.56 4.44
N ILE A 65 7.76 -4.07 3.56
CA ILE A 65 9.21 -3.96 3.74
C ILE A 65 9.65 -2.50 3.65
N VAL A 66 9.23 -1.82 2.60
CA VAL A 66 9.68 -0.45 2.33
C VAL A 66 9.12 0.54 3.36
N LEU A 67 7.90 0.33 3.83
CA LEU A 67 7.20 1.28 4.68
C LEU A 67 7.15 0.86 6.15
N ASP A 68 7.79 -0.25 6.51
CA ASP A 68 7.79 -0.78 7.88
C ASP A 68 6.38 -1.06 8.41
N ILE A 69 5.53 -1.58 7.54
CA ILE A 69 4.19 -2.00 7.94
C ILE A 69 4.31 -3.42 8.49
N ASN A 70 3.78 -3.64 9.70
CA ASN A 70 3.86 -4.96 10.30
C ASN A 70 2.52 -5.69 10.20
N PHE A 71 2.51 -6.97 10.58
CA PHE A 71 1.31 -7.79 10.47
C PHE A 71 0.16 -7.25 11.33
N ASN A 72 0.46 -6.71 12.51
CA ASN A 72 -0.59 -6.14 13.36
C ASN A 72 -1.31 -4.98 12.67
N ASP A 73 -0.57 -4.16 11.92
CA ASP A 73 -1.19 -3.07 11.16
C ASP A 73 -2.19 -3.62 10.16
N LEU A 74 -1.82 -4.71 9.46
CA LEU A 74 -2.72 -5.33 8.50
C LEU A 74 -3.92 -5.98 9.19
N LYS A 75 -3.67 -6.69 10.28
CA LYS A 75 -4.72 -7.40 11.01
C LYS A 75 -5.79 -6.44 11.51
N ASN A 76 -5.38 -5.27 11.97
CA ASN A 76 -6.30 -4.29 12.52
C ASN A 76 -7.25 -3.71 11.50
N LEU A 77 -6.98 -3.91 10.19
CA LEU A 77 -7.89 -3.44 9.15
C LEU A 77 -9.23 -4.14 9.17
N PHE A 78 -9.32 -5.31 9.78
CA PHE A 78 -10.59 -6.05 9.84
C PHE A 78 -11.48 -5.62 10.99
N GLU A 79 -10.96 -4.96 11.98
CA GLU A 79 -11.78 -4.50 13.11
C GLU A 79 -12.59 -5.63 13.76
N LEU A 80 -11.93 -6.73 14.01
CA LEU A 80 -12.58 -7.86 14.71
C LEU A 80 -12.76 -7.59 16.19
#